data_317a56ab1c2ac4c3ccebc74d654fcfc7
#
_entry.id   317a56ab1c2ac4c3ccebc74d654fcfc7
#
_cell.length_a   1.000
_cell.length_b   1.000
_cell.length_c   1.000
_cell.angle_alpha   90.00
_cell.angle_beta   90.00
_cell.angle_gamma   90.00
#
_symmetry.space_group_name_H-M   'P 1'
#
loop_
_entity.id
_entity.type
_entity.pdbx_description
1 polymer ?
#
loop_
_entity_poly.entity_id
_entity_poly.type
_entity_poly.pdbx_seq_one_letter_code
_entity_poly.pdbx_strand_id
1 'polypeptide(L)'
;MNILVAEDDRMSREMLTRMIASDEGNHVIAAADGEEAWKILCGGTHEFDVGIFDINMPKIDGFQLLERIRAMPSLRHLKAMLCTAAADRTTVERASGLAVSHYIVKPYNKAVILAKLSAMREELARLGSENRDELLKRLGLDNEVYSVLVNALLEDLESWVSGCRYTSDMAKFGQLTKRTVGFRGGAALLGLTSIVSRLDEVEFTLVSDSAASHGQQSPLLLSQILPIFEKLDEELKRARRHLELAE
;
A
#
# COMPACT_ATOMS: atom_id res chain seq x y z
N MET A 1 14.53 1.83 -1.91
CA MET A 1 13.22 1.14 -1.74
C MET A 1 13.17 0.47 -0.39
N ASN A 2 11.98 0.46 0.25
CA ASN A 2 11.73 -0.28 1.49
C ASN A 2 11.23 -1.68 1.11
N ILE A 3 11.96 -2.71 1.53
CA ILE A 3 11.75 -4.08 1.09
C ILE A 3 11.51 -4.97 2.31
N LEU A 4 10.39 -5.71 2.31
CA LEU A 4 10.13 -6.74 3.30
C LEU A 4 10.53 -8.10 2.73
N VAL A 5 11.39 -8.83 3.44
CA VAL A 5 11.79 -10.20 3.11
C VAL A 5 11.19 -11.15 4.13
N ALA A 6 10.49 -12.19 3.69
CA ALA A 6 10.04 -13.30 4.53
C ALA A 6 10.64 -14.61 4.01
N GLU A 7 11.42 -15.28 4.85
CA GLU A 7 12.14 -16.53 4.55
C GLU A 7 12.38 -17.27 5.87
N ASP A 8 11.98 -18.51 5.97
CA ASP A 8 12.08 -19.27 7.22
C ASP A 8 13.49 -19.82 7.49
N ASP A 9 14.23 -20.20 6.45
CA ASP A 9 15.62 -20.62 6.61
C ASP A 9 16.52 -19.43 6.94
N ARG A 10 17.16 -19.50 8.10
CA ARG A 10 18.00 -18.40 8.62
C ARG A 10 19.15 -18.04 7.67
N MET A 11 19.80 -19.03 7.06
CA MET A 11 20.95 -18.78 6.17
C MET A 11 20.49 -18.13 4.86
N SER A 12 19.41 -18.64 4.27
CA SER A 12 18.79 -18.09 3.07
C SER A 12 18.32 -16.66 3.31
N ARG A 13 17.67 -16.39 4.44
CA ARG A 13 17.20 -15.06 4.84
C ARG A 13 18.34 -14.07 4.97
N GLU A 14 19.41 -14.43 5.70
CA GLU A 14 20.58 -13.58 5.87
C GLU A 14 21.27 -13.29 4.53
N MET A 15 21.45 -14.33 3.70
CA MET A 15 22.06 -14.20 2.39
C MET A 15 21.24 -13.29 1.47
N LEU A 16 19.93 -13.51 1.39
CA LEU A 16 19.01 -12.70 0.59
C LEU A 16 19.01 -11.24 1.04
N THR A 17 18.91 -11.00 2.35
CA THR A 17 18.95 -9.66 2.94
C THR A 17 20.25 -8.92 2.59
N ARG A 18 21.41 -9.59 2.71
CA ARG A 18 22.71 -8.98 2.37
C ARG A 18 22.85 -8.70 0.87
N MET A 19 22.35 -9.60 0.01
CA MET A 19 22.37 -9.38 -1.43
C MET A 19 21.55 -8.13 -1.80
N ILE A 20 20.39 -7.96 -1.21
CA ILE A 20 19.49 -6.82 -1.50
C ILE A 20 20.06 -5.52 -0.92
N ALA A 21 20.53 -5.55 0.32
CA ALA A 21 21.11 -4.39 1.01
C ALA A 21 22.46 -3.94 0.42
N SER A 22 23.07 -4.73 -0.46
CA SER A 22 24.29 -4.32 -1.17
C SER A 22 24.07 -3.19 -2.19
N ASP A 23 22.84 -2.88 -2.55
CA ASP A 23 22.45 -1.65 -3.24
C ASP A 23 22.01 -0.63 -2.15
N GLU A 24 22.80 0.46 -1.99
CA GLU A 24 22.60 1.48 -0.95
C GLU A 24 21.23 2.16 -0.98
N GLY A 25 20.52 2.08 -2.08
CA GLY A 25 19.13 2.58 -2.21
C GLY A 25 18.06 1.67 -1.62
N ASN A 26 18.42 0.50 -1.04
CA ASN A 26 17.49 -0.47 -0.49
C ASN A 26 17.58 -0.54 1.04
N HIS A 27 16.43 -0.43 1.70
CA HIS A 27 16.25 -0.68 3.12
C HIS A 27 15.47 -1.99 3.30
N VAL A 28 16.07 -2.96 3.99
CA VAL A 28 15.51 -4.31 4.10
C VAL A 28 15.10 -4.59 5.54
N ILE A 29 13.86 -5.00 5.71
CA ILE A 29 13.35 -5.59 6.95
C ILE A 29 13.09 -7.07 6.67
N ALA A 30 13.54 -7.93 7.58
CA ALA A 30 13.43 -9.37 7.42
C ALA A 30 12.51 -9.99 8.48
N ALA A 31 11.69 -10.93 8.06
CA ALA A 31 10.80 -11.74 8.87
C ALA A 31 11.17 -13.23 8.74
N ALA A 32 11.02 -13.98 9.83
CA ALA A 32 11.36 -15.39 9.89
C ALA A 32 10.22 -16.32 9.43
N ASP A 33 9.04 -15.80 9.25
CA ASP A 33 7.88 -16.53 8.71
C ASP A 33 6.80 -15.55 8.22
N GLY A 34 5.76 -16.11 7.57
CA GLY A 34 4.68 -15.29 7.03
C GLY A 34 3.82 -14.59 8.10
N GLU A 35 3.76 -15.12 9.32
CA GLU A 35 3.02 -14.47 10.41
C GLU A 35 3.75 -13.23 10.94
N GLU A 36 5.08 -13.31 11.08
CA GLU A 36 5.90 -12.17 11.44
C GLU A 36 5.85 -11.10 10.34
N ALA A 37 5.97 -11.51 9.08
CA ALA A 37 5.82 -10.59 7.93
C ALA A 37 4.45 -9.89 7.94
N TRP A 38 3.39 -10.62 8.21
CA TRP A 38 2.04 -10.06 8.32
C TRP A 38 1.92 -9.04 9.46
N LYS A 39 2.48 -9.35 10.64
CA LYS A 39 2.51 -8.41 11.79
C LYS A 39 3.27 -7.13 11.47
N ILE A 40 4.40 -7.22 10.76
CA ILE A 40 5.19 -6.07 10.32
C ILE A 40 4.39 -5.20 9.36
N LEU A 41 3.72 -5.79 8.37
CA LEU A 41 2.88 -5.09 7.41
C LEU A 41 1.69 -4.37 8.07
N CYS A 42 1.03 -5.03 9.03
CA CYS A 42 -0.11 -4.45 9.75
C CYS A 42 0.30 -3.43 10.83
N GLY A 43 1.55 -3.45 11.27
CA GLY A 43 2.05 -2.56 12.33
C GLY A 43 2.13 -1.08 11.93
N GLY A 44 2.05 -0.76 10.64
CA GLY A 44 1.96 0.60 10.11
C GLY A 44 3.17 1.50 10.38
N THR A 45 4.28 0.93 10.90
CA THR A 45 5.52 1.66 11.21
C THR A 45 6.40 1.87 9.99
N HIS A 46 6.18 1.09 8.94
CA HIS A 46 6.98 1.10 7.72
C HIS A 46 6.08 1.03 6.49
N GLU A 47 6.35 1.88 5.51
CA GLU A 47 5.77 1.77 4.17
C GLU A 47 6.73 0.94 3.31
N PHE A 48 6.23 -0.16 2.75
CA PHE A 48 7.02 -1.05 1.90
C PHE A 48 6.65 -0.85 0.43
N ASP A 49 7.68 -0.82 -0.42
CA ASP A 49 7.54 -0.77 -1.88
C ASP A 49 7.43 -2.18 -2.45
N VAL A 50 8.19 -3.13 -1.89
CA VAL A 50 8.33 -4.50 -2.39
C VAL A 50 8.32 -5.51 -1.24
N GLY A 51 7.57 -6.60 -1.42
CA GLY A 51 7.64 -7.80 -0.60
C GLY A 51 8.33 -8.94 -1.37
N ILE A 52 9.27 -9.64 -0.72
CA ILE A 52 9.94 -10.84 -1.26
C ILE A 52 9.67 -11.97 -0.29
N PHE A 53 8.89 -12.95 -0.71
CA PHE A 53 8.35 -13.97 0.17
C PHE A 53 8.72 -15.37 -0.33
N ASP A 54 9.29 -16.19 0.56
CA ASP A 54 9.40 -17.62 0.26
C ASP A 54 7.99 -18.24 0.20
N ILE A 55 7.81 -19.14 -0.76
CA ILE A 55 6.55 -19.89 -0.87
C ILE A 55 6.39 -20.83 0.32
N ASN A 56 7.46 -21.53 0.70
CA ASN A 56 7.39 -22.59 1.69
C ASN A 56 7.82 -22.09 3.07
N MET A 57 6.91 -21.47 3.79
CA MET A 57 7.13 -21.02 5.17
C MET A 57 6.15 -21.68 6.12
N PRO A 58 6.53 -21.87 7.40
CA PRO A 58 5.61 -22.35 8.43
C PRO A 58 4.54 -21.31 8.77
N LYS A 59 3.43 -21.74 9.36
CA LYS A 59 2.28 -20.94 9.83
C LYS A 59 1.48 -20.33 8.66
N ILE A 60 2.04 -19.35 7.97
CA ILE A 60 1.46 -18.67 6.81
C ILE A 60 2.46 -18.82 5.67
N ASP A 61 2.11 -19.56 4.63
CA ASP A 61 2.91 -19.72 3.44
C ASP A 61 2.92 -18.43 2.58
N GLY A 62 3.86 -18.33 1.61
CA GLY A 62 3.99 -17.13 0.79
C GLY A 62 2.75 -16.79 -0.03
N PHE A 63 1.97 -17.80 -0.45
CA PHE A 63 0.71 -17.58 -1.16
C PHE A 63 -0.38 -17.05 -0.24
N GLN A 64 -0.55 -17.65 0.94
CA GLN A 64 -1.50 -17.21 1.94
C GLN A 64 -1.19 -15.79 2.43
N LEU A 65 0.10 -15.46 2.60
CA LEU A 65 0.53 -14.11 2.92
C LEU A 65 0.12 -13.12 1.82
N LEU A 66 0.37 -13.47 0.57
CA LEU A 66 0.03 -12.64 -0.58
C LEU A 66 -1.49 -12.48 -0.76
N GLU A 67 -2.28 -13.54 -0.53
CA GLU A 67 -3.75 -13.48 -0.52
C GLU A 67 -4.25 -12.47 0.50
N ARG A 68 -3.71 -12.48 1.73
CA ARG A 68 -4.03 -11.50 2.77
C ARG A 68 -3.65 -10.08 2.36
N ILE A 69 -2.47 -9.90 1.77
CA ILE A 69 -2.01 -8.60 1.25
C ILE A 69 -2.97 -8.08 0.19
N ARG A 70 -3.42 -8.93 -0.76
CA ARG A 70 -4.35 -8.52 -1.83
C ARG A 70 -5.76 -8.23 -1.32
N ALA A 71 -6.18 -8.89 -0.26
CA ALA A 71 -7.46 -8.63 0.40
C ALA A 71 -7.48 -7.31 1.19
N MET A 72 -6.29 -6.79 1.58
CA MET A 72 -6.18 -5.54 2.35
C MET A 72 -5.99 -4.35 1.41
N PRO A 73 -6.92 -3.38 1.34
CA PRO A 73 -6.86 -2.25 0.42
C PRO A 73 -5.58 -1.42 0.52
N SER A 74 -5.07 -1.18 1.74
CA SER A 74 -3.84 -0.42 1.98
C SER A 74 -2.56 -1.14 1.52
N LEU A 75 -2.58 -2.46 1.39
CA LEU A 75 -1.42 -3.27 1.01
C LEU A 75 -1.51 -3.86 -0.41
N ARG A 76 -2.67 -3.81 -1.06
CA ARG A 76 -2.86 -4.45 -2.38
C ARG A 76 -1.94 -3.93 -3.48
N HIS A 77 -1.41 -2.70 -3.32
CA HIS A 77 -0.47 -2.10 -4.27
C HIS A 77 0.98 -2.57 -4.07
N LEU A 78 1.28 -3.24 -2.92
CA LEU A 78 2.61 -3.76 -2.63
C LEU A 78 3.06 -4.71 -3.74
N LYS A 79 4.16 -4.37 -4.40
CA LYS A 79 4.77 -5.25 -5.40
C LYS A 79 5.30 -6.50 -4.73
N ALA A 80 5.04 -7.67 -5.29
CA ALA A 80 5.43 -8.92 -4.67
C ALA A 80 6.28 -9.79 -5.59
N MET A 81 7.36 -10.34 -5.03
CA MET A 81 8.13 -11.43 -5.62
C MET A 81 7.97 -12.68 -4.76
N LEU A 82 7.81 -13.83 -5.39
CA LEU A 82 7.80 -15.12 -4.71
C LEU A 82 9.11 -15.88 -4.95
N CYS A 83 9.70 -16.40 -3.87
CA CYS A 83 10.87 -17.27 -3.93
C CYS A 83 10.43 -18.74 -3.98
N THR A 84 11.01 -19.53 -4.88
CA THR A 84 10.65 -20.94 -5.09
C THR A 84 11.87 -21.80 -5.34
N ALA A 85 11.85 -23.04 -4.85
CA ALA A 85 12.88 -24.03 -5.16
C ALA A 85 12.78 -24.56 -6.61
N ALA A 86 11.58 -24.50 -7.20
CA ALA A 86 11.36 -24.86 -8.60
C ALA A 86 10.19 -24.03 -9.14
N ALA A 87 10.36 -23.46 -10.33
CA ALA A 87 9.26 -22.83 -11.05
C ALA A 87 8.44 -23.92 -11.75
N ASP A 88 7.60 -24.63 -10.99
CA ASP A 88 6.67 -25.56 -11.58
C ASP A 88 5.41 -24.84 -12.11
N ARG A 89 4.69 -25.52 -13.00
CA ARG A 89 3.51 -24.97 -13.66
C ARG A 89 2.38 -24.66 -12.65
N THR A 90 2.26 -25.46 -11.60
CA THR A 90 1.24 -25.32 -10.57
C THR A 90 1.47 -24.07 -9.71
N THR A 91 2.72 -23.77 -9.41
CA THR A 91 3.15 -22.54 -8.71
C THR A 91 2.81 -21.29 -9.53
N VAL A 92 3.06 -21.33 -10.84
CA VAL A 92 2.75 -20.21 -11.75
C VAL A 92 1.25 -20.02 -11.90
N GLU A 93 0.47 -21.09 -12.00
CA GLU A 93 -0.99 -21.04 -12.09
C GLU A 93 -1.63 -20.46 -10.82
N ARG A 94 -1.20 -20.88 -9.63
CA ARG A 94 -1.68 -20.30 -8.36
C ARG A 94 -1.38 -18.82 -8.23
N ALA A 95 -0.23 -18.40 -8.69
CA ALA A 95 0.21 -17.02 -8.58
C ALA A 95 -0.44 -16.08 -9.62
N SER A 96 -0.95 -16.60 -10.73
CA SER A 96 -1.54 -15.77 -11.80
C SER A 96 -2.74 -14.94 -11.32
N GLY A 97 -3.50 -15.43 -10.33
CA GLY A 97 -4.61 -14.72 -9.70
C GLY A 97 -4.20 -13.69 -8.62
N LEU A 98 -2.93 -13.71 -8.18
CA LEU A 98 -2.46 -12.93 -7.04
C LEU A 98 -1.58 -11.73 -7.42
N ALA A 99 -1.50 -11.39 -8.69
CA ALA A 99 -0.69 -10.28 -9.21
C ALA A 99 0.77 -10.32 -8.68
N VAL A 100 1.44 -11.48 -8.83
CA VAL A 100 2.87 -11.63 -8.54
C VAL A 100 3.67 -10.92 -9.61
N SER A 101 4.55 -10.01 -9.21
CA SER A 101 5.36 -9.23 -10.16
C SER A 101 6.48 -10.08 -10.76
N HIS A 102 7.19 -10.85 -9.91
CA HIS A 102 8.31 -11.70 -10.35
C HIS A 102 8.46 -12.94 -9.47
N TYR A 103 9.16 -13.93 -10.05
CA TYR A 103 9.65 -15.11 -9.32
C TYR A 103 11.16 -15.07 -9.18
N ILE A 104 11.66 -15.53 -8.03
CA ILE A 104 13.07 -15.78 -7.75
C ILE A 104 13.24 -17.27 -7.54
N VAL A 105 14.06 -17.91 -8.37
CA VAL A 105 14.35 -19.34 -8.24
C VAL A 105 15.56 -19.53 -7.34
N LYS A 106 15.46 -20.40 -6.35
CA LYS A 106 16.58 -20.83 -5.51
C LYS A 106 17.49 -21.81 -6.28
N PRO A 107 18.83 -21.76 -6.18
CA PRO A 107 19.58 -20.91 -5.25
C PRO A 107 19.63 -19.45 -5.69
N TYR A 108 19.70 -18.55 -4.72
CA TYR A 108 19.66 -17.10 -4.95
C TYR A 108 20.85 -16.62 -5.77
N ASN A 109 20.58 -15.83 -6.81
CA ASN A 109 21.57 -15.17 -7.63
C ASN A 109 21.45 -13.65 -7.45
N LYS A 110 22.49 -13.02 -6.90
CA LYS A 110 22.53 -11.57 -6.61
C LYS A 110 22.21 -10.73 -7.83
N ALA A 111 22.84 -11.03 -8.98
CA ALA A 111 22.65 -10.21 -10.19
C ALA A 111 21.19 -10.27 -10.69
N VAL A 112 20.56 -11.46 -10.62
CA VAL A 112 19.16 -11.64 -11.03
C VAL A 112 18.21 -10.90 -10.08
N ILE A 113 18.45 -10.96 -8.76
CA ILE A 113 17.62 -10.27 -7.77
C ILE A 113 17.71 -8.75 -7.97
N LEU A 114 18.91 -8.20 -8.06
CA LEU A 114 19.11 -6.76 -8.23
C LEU A 114 18.54 -6.25 -9.56
N ALA A 115 18.68 -7.03 -10.65
CA ALA A 115 18.06 -6.68 -11.94
C ALA A 115 16.53 -6.60 -11.86
N LYS A 116 15.89 -7.57 -11.15
CA LYS A 116 14.43 -7.54 -10.94
C LYS A 116 14.00 -6.37 -10.07
N LEU A 117 14.74 -6.06 -9.01
CA LEU A 117 14.49 -4.90 -8.16
C LEU A 117 14.66 -3.57 -8.91
N SER A 118 15.68 -3.47 -9.78
CA SER A 118 15.87 -2.28 -10.64
C SER A 118 14.68 -2.07 -11.57
N ALA A 119 14.22 -3.14 -12.24
CA ALA A 119 13.04 -3.07 -13.10
C ALA A 119 11.78 -2.65 -12.34
N MET A 120 11.58 -3.16 -11.11
CA MET A 120 10.45 -2.74 -10.25
C MET A 120 10.60 -1.30 -9.77
N ARG A 121 11.81 -0.85 -9.45
CA ARG A 121 12.08 0.56 -9.10
C ARG A 121 11.71 1.50 -10.23
N GLU A 122 12.08 1.16 -11.48
CA GLU A 122 11.70 1.92 -12.66
C GLU A 122 10.19 1.92 -12.89
N GLU A 123 9.53 0.78 -12.68
CA GLU A 123 8.07 0.68 -12.78
C GLU A 123 7.37 1.52 -11.69
N LEU A 124 7.82 1.43 -10.44
CA LEU A 124 7.31 2.24 -9.34
C LEU A 124 7.56 3.74 -9.58
N ALA A 125 8.73 4.10 -10.08
CA ALA A 125 9.03 5.48 -10.47
C ALA A 125 8.09 5.97 -11.58
N ARG A 126 7.76 5.14 -12.58
CA ARG A 126 6.78 5.48 -13.61
C ARG A 126 5.36 5.61 -13.08
N LEU A 127 4.95 4.73 -12.13
CA LEU A 127 3.64 4.79 -11.50
C LEU A 127 3.52 5.95 -10.51
N GLY A 128 4.64 6.33 -9.84
CA GLY A 128 4.73 7.49 -8.95
C GLY A 128 5.01 8.80 -9.68
N SER A 129 5.45 8.72 -10.93
CA SER A 129 5.70 9.82 -11.86
C SER A 129 4.79 9.67 -13.07
N GLU A 130 3.51 9.45 -12.92
CA GLU A 130 2.63 10.04 -13.88
C GLU A 130 2.94 11.54 -13.76
N ASN A 131 3.87 12.00 -14.61
CA ASN A 131 4.28 13.39 -14.65
C ASN A 131 2.99 14.20 -14.76
N ARG A 132 2.88 15.29 -13.99
CA ARG A 132 1.72 16.19 -14.04
C ARG A 132 1.26 16.43 -15.49
N ASP A 133 2.19 16.56 -16.42
CA ASP A 133 1.90 16.75 -17.84
C ASP A 133 1.23 15.54 -18.51
N GLU A 134 1.61 14.32 -18.15
CA GLU A 134 0.98 13.09 -18.65
C GLU A 134 -0.42 12.92 -18.06
N LEU A 135 -0.58 13.21 -16.78
CA LEU A 135 -1.87 13.22 -16.09
C LEU A 135 -2.83 14.23 -16.71
N LEU A 136 -2.38 15.47 -16.93
CA LEU A 136 -3.17 16.52 -17.57
C LEU A 136 -3.58 16.13 -18.98
N LYS A 137 -2.66 15.57 -19.75
CA LYS A 137 -2.93 15.07 -21.10
C LYS A 137 -3.94 13.93 -21.11
N ARG A 138 -3.83 12.99 -20.15
CA ARG A 138 -4.78 11.88 -20.01
C ARG A 138 -6.18 12.36 -19.63
N LEU A 139 -6.27 13.38 -18.78
CA LEU A 139 -7.54 13.95 -18.33
C LEU A 139 -8.10 14.99 -19.33
N GLY A 140 -7.30 15.47 -20.27
CA GLY A 140 -7.68 16.55 -21.18
C GLY A 140 -7.85 17.90 -20.46
N LEU A 141 -7.11 18.11 -19.37
CA LEU A 141 -7.17 19.31 -18.55
C LEU A 141 -5.93 20.18 -18.73
N ASP A 142 -6.09 21.48 -18.54
CA ASP A 142 -4.98 22.40 -18.32
C ASP A 142 -4.59 22.48 -16.85
N ASN A 143 -3.48 23.15 -16.55
CA ASN A 143 -2.97 23.30 -15.20
C ASN A 143 -3.91 24.06 -14.27
N GLU A 144 -4.59 25.07 -14.80
CA GLU A 144 -5.49 25.92 -14.01
C GLU A 144 -6.72 25.12 -13.56
N VAL A 145 -7.38 24.42 -14.47
CA VAL A 145 -8.53 23.56 -14.18
C VAL A 145 -8.15 22.43 -13.23
N TYR A 146 -6.98 21.80 -13.45
CA TYR A 146 -6.48 20.76 -12.54
C TYR A 146 -6.29 21.28 -11.13
N SER A 147 -5.63 22.44 -10.95
CA SER A 147 -5.40 23.06 -9.64
C SER A 147 -6.71 23.38 -8.93
N VAL A 148 -7.71 23.89 -9.66
CA VAL A 148 -9.06 24.12 -9.12
C VAL A 148 -9.72 22.83 -8.62
N LEU A 149 -9.66 21.76 -9.40
CA LEU A 149 -10.25 20.47 -9.03
C LEU A 149 -9.56 19.83 -7.82
N VAL A 150 -8.22 19.89 -7.78
CA VAL A 150 -7.46 19.37 -6.63
C VAL A 150 -7.77 20.19 -5.38
N ASN A 151 -7.75 21.53 -5.46
CA ASN A 151 -8.07 22.39 -4.33
C ASN A 151 -9.48 22.12 -3.78
N ALA A 152 -10.49 22.02 -4.65
CA ALA A 152 -11.85 21.68 -4.24
C ALA A 152 -11.93 20.33 -3.52
N LEU A 153 -11.25 19.28 -4.06
CA LEU A 153 -11.19 17.98 -3.41
C LEU A 153 -10.50 18.04 -2.03
N LEU A 154 -9.39 18.78 -1.93
CA LEU A 154 -8.66 18.94 -0.66
C LEU A 154 -9.51 19.69 0.39
N GLU A 155 -10.21 20.75 0.02
CA GLU A 155 -11.13 21.47 0.92
C GLU A 155 -12.26 20.58 1.42
N ASP A 156 -12.88 19.82 0.55
CA ASP A 156 -13.93 18.88 0.91
C ASP A 156 -13.43 17.79 1.86
N LEU A 157 -12.21 17.27 1.61
CA LEU A 157 -11.56 16.27 2.47
C LEU A 157 -11.19 16.84 3.84
N GLU A 158 -10.60 18.04 3.89
CA GLU A 158 -10.26 18.73 5.15
C GLU A 158 -11.51 18.98 6.00
N SER A 159 -12.57 19.47 5.37
CA SER A 159 -13.87 19.68 6.02
C SER A 159 -14.45 18.40 6.59
N TRP A 160 -14.38 17.31 5.79
CA TRP A 160 -14.86 15.99 6.19
C TRP A 160 -14.05 15.40 7.34
N VAL A 161 -12.71 15.41 7.28
CA VAL A 161 -11.80 14.93 8.33
C VAL A 161 -12.03 15.73 9.63
N SER A 162 -12.13 17.04 9.56
CA SER A 162 -12.40 17.90 10.71
C SER A 162 -13.75 17.60 11.34
N GLY A 163 -14.79 17.40 10.52
CA GLY A 163 -16.12 17.02 11.00
C GLY A 163 -16.15 15.66 11.71
N CYS A 164 -15.30 14.71 11.27
CA CYS A 164 -15.20 13.39 11.88
C CYS A 164 -14.46 13.39 13.22
N ARG A 165 -13.43 14.24 13.38
CA ARG A 165 -12.63 14.35 14.63
C ARG A 165 -13.44 14.79 15.84
N TYR A 166 -14.45 15.60 15.62
CA TYR A 166 -15.24 16.23 16.71
C TYR A 166 -16.62 15.60 16.91
N THR A 167 -16.94 14.51 16.16
CA THR A 167 -18.25 13.89 16.28
C THR A 167 -18.19 12.64 17.18
N SER A 168 -18.98 12.65 18.25
CA SER A 168 -19.32 11.46 19.04
C SER A 168 -20.60 10.78 18.54
N ASP A 169 -21.19 11.30 17.46
CA ASP A 169 -22.45 10.84 16.92
C ASP A 169 -22.22 9.64 15.96
N MET A 170 -22.48 8.45 16.48
CA MET A 170 -22.36 7.19 15.75
C MET A 170 -23.24 7.12 14.49
N ALA A 171 -24.36 7.87 14.45
CA ALA A 171 -25.22 7.89 13.25
C ALA A 171 -24.54 8.52 12.04
N LYS A 172 -23.58 9.43 12.25
CA LYS A 172 -22.79 10.04 11.17
C LYS A 172 -21.76 9.08 10.59
N PHE A 173 -21.30 8.09 11.34
CA PHE A 173 -20.35 7.08 10.84
C PHE A 173 -20.95 6.19 9.74
N GLY A 174 -22.26 5.94 9.72
CA GLY A 174 -22.91 5.21 8.63
C GLY A 174 -22.76 5.86 7.25
N GLN A 175 -22.46 7.15 7.20
CA GLN A 175 -22.17 7.88 5.95
C GLN A 175 -20.68 7.86 5.58
N LEU A 176 -19.80 7.47 6.51
CA LEU A 176 -18.34 7.51 6.31
C LEU A 176 -17.91 6.63 5.15
N THR A 177 -18.39 5.40 5.08
CA THR A 177 -18.02 4.46 4.00
C THR A 177 -18.34 5.02 2.62
N LYS A 178 -19.55 5.60 2.42
CA LYS A 178 -19.93 6.18 1.13
C LYS A 178 -19.06 7.37 0.76
N ARG A 179 -18.75 8.24 1.72
CA ARG A 179 -17.88 9.41 1.50
C ARG A 179 -16.46 9.01 1.22
N THR A 180 -15.91 8.04 1.98
CA THR A 180 -14.56 7.52 1.77
C THR A 180 -14.39 7.00 0.34
N VAL A 181 -15.35 6.19 -0.16
CA VAL A 181 -15.33 5.67 -1.54
C VAL A 181 -15.38 6.80 -2.58
N GLY A 182 -16.20 7.83 -2.34
CA GLY A 182 -16.30 8.99 -3.24
C GLY A 182 -14.98 9.78 -3.31
N PHE A 183 -14.42 10.12 -2.16
CA PHE A 183 -13.13 10.83 -2.07
C PHE A 183 -11.97 10.02 -2.65
N ARG A 184 -11.94 8.72 -2.40
CA ARG A 184 -10.94 7.82 -2.97
C ARG A 184 -10.98 7.82 -4.50
N GLY A 185 -12.19 7.78 -5.10
CA GLY A 185 -12.37 7.85 -6.55
C GLY A 185 -11.85 9.17 -7.13
N GLY A 186 -12.20 10.29 -6.51
CA GLY A 186 -11.71 11.62 -6.91
C GLY A 186 -10.19 11.75 -6.78
N ALA A 187 -9.62 11.33 -5.66
CA ALA A 187 -8.17 11.36 -5.43
C ALA A 187 -7.41 10.48 -6.42
N ALA A 188 -7.92 9.27 -6.73
CA ALA A 188 -7.33 8.38 -7.72
C ALA A 188 -7.35 8.96 -9.13
N LEU A 189 -8.45 9.61 -9.52
CA LEU A 189 -8.58 10.26 -10.82
C LEU A 189 -7.55 11.38 -10.98
N LEU A 190 -7.34 12.17 -9.93
CA LEU A 190 -6.41 13.30 -9.89
C LEU A 190 -4.95 12.90 -9.57
N GLY A 191 -4.63 11.60 -9.48
CA GLY A 191 -3.28 11.09 -9.26
C GLY A 191 -2.74 11.29 -7.83
N LEU A 192 -3.60 11.57 -6.84
CA LEU A 192 -3.23 11.81 -5.44
C LEU A 192 -3.05 10.49 -4.67
N THR A 193 -2.04 9.71 -5.06
CA THR A 193 -1.83 8.32 -4.63
C THR A 193 -1.66 8.16 -3.11
N SER A 194 -0.96 9.08 -2.44
CA SER A 194 -0.80 9.07 -0.99
C SER A 194 -2.14 9.24 -0.25
N ILE A 195 -3.00 10.13 -0.75
CA ILE A 195 -4.35 10.34 -0.21
C ILE A 195 -5.22 9.10 -0.44
N VAL A 196 -5.14 8.49 -1.62
CA VAL A 196 -5.84 7.22 -1.93
C VAL A 196 -5.48 6.14 -0.93
N SER A 197 -4.17 5.97 -0.64
CA SER A 197 -3.69 4.97 0.32
C SER A 197 -4.28 5.18 1.73
N ARG A 198 -4.36 6.43 2.20
CA ARG A 198 -4.97 6.73 3.51
C ARG A 198 -6.48 6.52 3.54
N LEU A 199 -7.17 6.82 2.45
CA LEU A 199 -8.61 6.55 2.32
C LEU A 199 -8.90 5.04 2.26
N ASP A 200 -8.02 4.25 1.64
CA ASP A 200 -8.09 2.78 1.67
C ASP A 200 -7.95 2.23 3.11
N GLU A 201 -7.07 2.80 3.95
CA GLU A 201 -6.95 2.44 5.37
C GLU A 201 -8.23 2.74 6.15
N VAL A 202 -8.85 3.91 5.91
CA VAL A 202 -10.14 4.28 6.52
C VAL A 202 -11.22 3.29 6.10
N GLU A 203 -11.35 3.00 4.80
CA GLU A 203 -12.35 2.07 4.26
C GLU A 203 -12.19 0.68 4.87
N PHE A 204 -10.95 0.17 4.93
CA PHE A 204 -10.66 -1.13 5.52
C PHE A 204 -11.04 -1.19 7.02
N THR A 205 -10.73 -0.16 7.78
CA THR A 205 -11.06 -0.09 9.22
C THR A 205 -12.58 -0.10 9.43
N LEU A 206 -13.31 0.66 8.62
CA LEU A 206 -14.79 0.71 8.66
C LEU A 206 -15.42 -0.64 8.33
N VAL A 207 -14.92 -1.32 7.30
CA VAL A 207 -15.42 -2.63 6.86
C VAL A 207 -15.10 -3.70 7.91
N SER A 208 -13.88 -3.69 8.47
CA SER A 208 -13.44 -4.66 9.47
C SER A 208 -14.23 -4.51 10.77
N ASP A 209 -14.49 -3.29 11.24
CA ASP A 209 -15.31 -3.03 12.41
C ASP A 209 -16.76 -3.49 12.20
N SER A 210 -17.35 -3.18 11.05
CA SER A 210 -18.71 -3.62 10.70
C SER A 210 -18.84 -5.15 10.67
N ALA A 211 -17.84 -5.86 10.17
CA ALA A 211 -17.82 -7.33 10.14
C ALA A 211 -17.67 -7.93 11.55
N ALA A 212 -16.79 -7.37 12.38
CA ALA A 212 -16.55 -7.83 13.75
C ALA A 212 -17.74 -7.58 14.68
N SER A 213 -18.48 -6.52 14.44
CA SER A 213 -19.57 -6.03 15.31
C SER A 213 -20.98 -6.40 14.80
N HIS A 214 -21.10 -7.37 13.88
CA HIS A 214 -22.39 -7.84 13.32
C HIS A 214 -23.26 -6.68 12.76
N GLY A 215 -22.59 -5.70 12.11
CA GLY A 215 -23.26 -4.53 11.52
C GLY A 215 -23.55 -3.39 12.50
N GLN A 216 -23.15 -3.51 13.77
CA GLN A 216 -23.08 -2.41 14.72
C GLN A 216 -21.67 -1.86 14.81
N GLN A 217 -21.54 -0.56 15.00
CA GLN A 217 -20.21 0.05 15.13
C GLN A 217 -19.65 -0.15 16.54
N SER A 218 -18.38 -0.57 16.61
CA SER A 218 -17.69 -0.80 17.87
C SER A 218 -17.34 0.54 18.56
N PRO A 219 -17.44 0.62 19.90
CA PRO A 219 -16.90 1.77 20.64
C PRO A 219 -15.41 2.02 20.41
N LEU A 220 -14.66 1.01 19.94
CA LEU A 220 -13.24 1.10 19.63
C LEU A 220 -12.95 1.70 18.25
N LEU A 221 -13.94 1.80 17.37
CA LEU A 221 -13.77 2.29 16.00
C LEU A 221 -13.13 3.68 15.96
N LEU A 222 -13.55 4.60 16.81
CA LEU A 222 -12.97 5.94 16.90
C LEU A 222 -11.48 5.91 17.22
N SER A 223 -11.06 5.08 18.17
CA SER A 223 -9.64 4.96 18.54
C SER A 223 -8.78 4.38 17.41
N GLN A 224 -9.36 3.61 16.50
CA GLN A 224 -8.67 3.03 15.35
C GLN A 224 -8.62 4.00 14.17
N ILE A 225 -9.67 4.80 13.94
CA ILE A 225 -9.77 5.71 12.79
C ILE A 225 -9.04 7.04 13.04
N LEU A 226 -9.04 7.58 14.25
CA LEU A 226 -8.43 8.87 14.55
C LEU A 226 -6.94 8.97 14.13
N PRO A 227 -6.08 7.98 14.37
CA PRO A 227 -4.69 8.02 13.91
C PRO A 227 -4.57 8.04 12.37
N ILE A 228 -5.52 7.41 11.65
CA ILE A 228 -5.54 7.42 10.19
C ILE A 228 -5.94 8.80 9.67
N PHE A 229 -6.90 9.45 10.31
CA PHE A 229 -7.28 10.83 9.97
C PHE A 229 -6.18 11.85 10.27
N GLU A 230 -5.34 11.63 11.30
CA GLU A 230 -4.17 12.47 11.55
C GLU A 230 -3.15 12.36 10.41
N LYS A 231 -2.85 11.15 9.97
CA LYS A 231 -1.96 10.90 8.82
C LYS A 231 -2.55 11.47 7.52
N LEU A 232 -3.85 11.30 7.30
CA LEU A 232 -4.53 11.88 6.13
C LEU A 232 -4.42 13.41 6.11
N ASP A 233 -4.61 14.07 7.24
CA ASP A 233 -4.45 15.52 7.36
C ASP A 233 -3.02 16.01 7.04
N GLU A 234 -2.00 15.23 7.41
CA GLU A 234 -0.62 15.51 7.02
C GLU A 234 -0.42 15.41 5.51
N GLU A 235 -1.00 14.39 4.86
CA GLU A 235 -0.92 14.23 3.41
C GLU A 235 -1.68 15.34 2.66
N LEU A 236 -2.83 15.78 3.17
CA LEU A 236 -3.58 16.93 2.63
C LEU A 236 -2.72 18.20 2.67
N LYS A 237 -2.08 18.47 3.80
CA LYS A 237 -1.15 19.63 3.94
C LYS A 237 0.06 19.53 3.01
N ARG A 238 0.57 18.33 2.76
CA ARG A 238 1.65 18.11 1.79
C ARG A 238 1.18 18.38 0.36
N ALA A 239 0.02 17.83 -0.02
CA ALA A 239 -0.55 18.02 -1.35
C ALA A 239 -0.79 19.51 -1.65
N ARG A 240 -1.33 20.27 -0.67
CA ARG A 240 -1.56 21.70 -0.80
C ARG A 240 -0.26 22.48 -1.02
N ARG A 241 0.78 22.20 -0.23
CA ARG A 241 2.11 22.82 -0.43
C ARG A 241 2.71 22.54 -1.80
N HIS A 242 2.50 21.34 -2.34
CA HIS A 242 2.97 21.00 -3.70
C HIS A 242 2.22 21.75 -4.79
N LEU A 243 0.95 22.08 -4.60
CA LEU A 243 0.19 22.92 -5.53
C LEU A 243 0.69 24.37 -5.50
N GLU A 244 0.88 24.96 -4.31
CA GLU A 244 1.37 26.32 -4.13
C GLU A 244 2.78 26.55 -4.70
N LEU A 245 3.63 25.53 -4.72
CA LEU A 245 4.98 25.58 -5.31
C LEU A 245 4.98 25.37 -6.84
N ALA A 246 3.86 24.98 -7.43
CA ALA A 246 3.71 24.72 -8.85
C ALA A 246 2.98 25.84 -9.61
N GLU A 247 2.49 26.84 -8.90
CA GLU A 247 2.02 28.14 -9.41
C GLU A 247 3.20 29.14 -9.53
#